data_12df73a83c4bc0d656802aa2b6ac1a74
#
_entry.id   12df73a83c4bc0d656802aa2b6ac1a74
#
_cell.length_a   1.000
_cell.length_b   1.000
_cell.length_c   1.000
_cell.angle_alpha   90.00
_cell.angle_beta   90.00
_cell.angle_gamma   90.00
#
_symmetry.space_group_name_H-M   'P 1'
#
loop_
_entity.id
_entity.type
_entity.pdbx_description
1 polymer ?
#
loop_
_entity_poly.entity_id
_entity_poly.type
_entity_poly.pdbx_seq_one_letter_code
_entity_poly.pdbx_strand_id
1 'polypeptide(L)'
;GVSTTTVSNVIHGKTSKVSPATIELIENLIHEMGYVQKMGLSVLSNSNSKMIALVIHSHKKYEDAVISDPFYGKIIGFIEEKLRINGYYIMLYSTDDVNEVFRTVMAWNIDGVIALSFSRNDCNKMWSLIHKPVISIDAYGISHDDTPVTNIGLDDFTGGSLMAEYFLECGYQNIFVCATTDYGVDQTRWKGAKEAFD
;
A
#
# COMPACT_ATOMS: atom_id res chain seq x y z
N GLY A 1 -31.18 12.87 30.76
CA GLY A 1 -29.78 12.81 30.34
C GLY A 1 -29.32 11.38 30.17
N VAL A 2 -28.38 11.16 29.28
CA VAL A 2 -27.75 9.84 29.02
C VAL A 2 -26.36 9.76 29.64
N SER A 3 -25.89 8.55 29.99
CA SER A 3 -24.56 8.36 30.55
C SER A 3 -23.48 8.58 29.49
N THR A 4 -22.26 8.95 29.91
CA THR A 4 -21.08 9.04 29.01
C THR A 4 -20.80 7.71 28.31
N THR A 5 -21.05 6.57 28.98
CA THR A 5 -20.92 5.23 28.41
C THR A 5 -21.94 5.02 27.29
N THR A 6 -23.18 5.50 27.41
CA THR A 6 -24.20 5.40 26.36
C THR A 6 -23.78 6.21 25.13
N VAL A 7 -23.32 7.46 25.34
CA VAL A 7 -22.81 8.30 24.24
C VAL A 7 -21.61 7.63 23.55
N SER A 8 -20.65 7.12 24.31
CA SER A 8 -19.50 6.40 23.77
C SER A 8 -19.91 5.16 22.97
N ASN A 9 -20.90 4.40 23.45
CA ASN A 9 -21.41 3.22 22.75
C ASN A 9 -22.04 3.59 21.39
N VAL A 10 -22.81 4.68 21.32
CA VAL A 10 -23.41 5.16 20.06
C VAL A 10 -22.32 5.59 19.10
N ILE A 11 -21.34 6.40 19.55
CA ILE A 11 -20.20 6.86 18.75
C ILE A 11 -19.42 5.68 18.15
N HIS A 12 -19.28 4.57 18.88
CA HIS A 12 -18.54 3.37 18.44
C HIS A 12 -19.42 2.29 17.78
N GLY A 13 -20.68 2.59 17.46
CA GLY A 13 -21.62 1.66 16.82
C GLY A 13 -22.06 0.47 17.69
N LYS A 14 -21.77 0.50 19.00
CA LYS A 14 -22.19 -0.53 19.97
C LYS A 14 -23.62 -0.28 20.46
N THR A 15 -24.58 -0.29 19.54
CA THR A 15 -25.95 0.19 19.79
C THR A 15 -26.93 -0.87 20.26
N SER A 16 -26.53 -2.14 20.38
CA SER A 16 -27.42 -3.28 20.68
C SER A 16 -28.22 -3.14 21.98
N LYS A 17 -27.79 -2.32 22.92
CA LYS A 17 -28.43 -2.08 24.20
C LYS A 17 -28.95 -0.62 24.35
N VAL A 18 -29.03 0.15 23.26
CA VAL A 18 -29.47 1.55 23.25
C VAL A 18 -30.74 1.65 22.42
N SER A 19 -31.74 2.39 22.94
CA SER A 19 -32.99 2.55 22.21
C SER A 19 -32.81 3.40 20.95
N PRO A 20 -33.57 3.13 19.84
CA PRO A 20 -33.49 3.92 18.62
C PRO A 20 -33.65 5.43 18.84
N ALA A 21 -34.59 5.85 19.66
CA ALA A 21 -34.78 7.26 19.98
C ALA A 21 -33.57 7.89 20.70
N THR A 22 -32.83 7.12 21.50
CA THR A 22 -31.63 7.61 22.18
C THR A 22 -30.45 7.70 21.18
N ILE A 23 -30.36 6.78 20.22
CA ILE A 23 -29.37 6.82 19.18
C ILE A 23 -29.55 8.07 18.33
N GLU A 24 -30.76 8.28 17.81
CA GLU A 24 -31.13 9.46 17.01
C GLU A 24 -30.84 10.78 17.72
N LEU A 25 -31.20 10.87 19.00
CA LEU A 25 -30.92 12.05 19.82
C LEU A 25 -29.42 12.33 19.92
N ILE A 26 -28.60 11.30 20.14
CA ILE A 26 -27.15 11.45 20.28
C ILE A 26 -26.52 11.82 18.94
N GLU A 27 -26.92 11.20 17.84
CA GLU A 27 -26.43 11.49 16.49
C GLU A 27 -26.74 12.93 16.08
N ASN A 28 -27.98 13.42 16.36
CA ASN A 28 -28.36 14.80 16.10
C ASN A 28 -27.52 15.79 16.91
N LEU A 29 -27.29 15.51 18.19
CA LEU A 29 -26.45 16.36 19.04
C LEU A 29 -25.00 16.39 18.60
N ILE A 30 -24.43 15.24 18.16
CA ILE A 30 -23.08 15.14 17.58
C ILE A 30 -22.99 16.05 16.38
N HIS A 31 -23.98 15.99 15.47
CA HIS A 31 -24.04 16.82 14.28
C HIS A 31 -24.15 18.30 14.58
N GLU A 32 -25.10 18.68 15.45
CA GLU A 32 -25.32 20.07 15.85
C GLU A 32 -24.11 20.70 16.54
N MET A 33 -23.44 19.94 17.41
CA MET A 33 -22.27 20.41 18.14
C MET A 33 -20.98 20.36 17.31
N GLY A 34 -21.02 19.82 16.09
CA GLY A 34 -19.82 19.61 15.26
C GLY A 34 -18.76 18.73 15.94
N TYR A 35 -19.22 17.78 16.78
CA TYR A 35 -18.30 16.92 17.51
C TYR A 35 -17.58 15.96 16.55
N VAL A 36 -16.26 16.02 16.54
CA VAL A 36 -15.40 15.10 15.81
C VAL A 36 -14.59 14.27 16.81
N GLN A 37 -14.73 12.96 16.72
CA GLN A 37 -13.94 12.04 17.55
C GLN A 37 -12.44 12.18 17.24
N LYS A 38 -11.63 12.45 18.27
CA LYS A 38 -10.18 12.48 18.10
C LYS A 38 -9.66 11.07 17.89
N MET A 39 -9.07 10.81 16.71
CA MET A 39 -8.53 9.51 16.32
C MET A 39 -7.52 8.95 17.33
N GLY A 40 -6.68 9.79 17.94
CA GLY A 40 -5.69 9.35 18.95
C GLY A 40 -6.31 8.68 20.19
N LEU A 41 -7.53 9.03 20.58
CA LEU A 41 -8.24 8.36 21.67
C LEU A 41 -8.90 7.06 21.22
N SER A 42 -9.33 7.00 19.97
CA SER A 42 -9.90 5.79 19.35
C SER A 42 -8.84 4.69 19.19
N VAL A 43 -7.61 5.05 18.84
CA VAL A 43 -6.46 4.12 18.72
C VAL A 43 -6.12 3.47 20.05
N LEU A 44 -6.25 4.21 21.16
CA LEU A 44 -6.00 3.69 22.51
C LEU A 44 -7.10 2.73 23.01
N SER A 45 -8.32 2.85 22.48
CA SER A 45 -9.47 2.03 22.90
C SER A 45 -9.83 0.91 21.91
N ASN A 46 -9.44 1.01 20.64
CA ASN A 46 -9.70 0.05 19.58
C ASN A 46 -8.39 -0.41 18.95
N SER A 47 -8.32 -1.69 18.55
CA SER A 47 -7.15 -2.28 17.92
C SER A 47 -6.85 -1.72 16.51
N ASN A 48 -7.76 -0.98 15.88
CA ASN A 48 -7.64 -0.51 14.49
C ASN A 48 -7.52 1.01 14.41
N SER A 49 -6.46 1.50 13.78
CA SER A 49 -6.23 2.93 13.53
C SER A 49 -6.98 3.47 12.32
N LYS A 50 -7.47 2.59 11.44
CA LYS A 50 -7.98 2.93 10.11
C LYS A 50 -6.92 3.61 9.22
N MET A 51 -5.64 3.33 9.47
CA MET A 51 -4.52 3.84 8.68
C MET A 51 -3.82 2.70 7.96
N ILE A 52 -3.50 2.93 6.69
CA ILE A 52 -2.66 2.06 5.87
C ILE A 52 -1.40 2.84 5.48
N ALA A 53 -0.23 2.24 5.69
CA ALA A 53 1.00 2.79 5.16
C ALA A 53 1.12 2.45 3.67
N LEU A 54 1.27 3.46 2.84
CA LEU A 54 1.70 3.31 1.45
C LEU A 54 3.16 3.75 1.38
N VAL A 55 4.05 2.78 1.25
CA VAL A 55 5.49 2.99 1.31
C VAL A 55 6.08 2.76 -0.07
N ILE A 56 6.81 3.75 -0.59
CA ILE A 56 7.48 3.66 -1.88
C ILE A 56 8.97 3.43 -1.64
N HIS A 57 9.55 2.44 -2.32
CA HIS A 57 10.98 2.21 -2.23
C HIS A 57 11.75 3.40 -2.84
N SER A 58 12.58 4.05 -2.02
CA SER A 58 13.42 5.15 -2.47
C SER A 58 14.77 4.62 -2.95
N HIS A 59 15.10 4.92 -4.20
CA HIS A 59 16.44 4.65 -4.70
C HIS A 59 17.32 5.87 -4.46
N LYS A 60 18.40 5.74 -3.71
CA LYS A 60 19.38 6.81 -3.40
C LYS A 60 19.92 7.56 -4.63
N LYS A 61 19.69 7.03 -5.83
CA LYS A 61 20.17 7.58 -7.09
C LYS A 61 19.23 8.65 -7.69
N TYR A 62 18.00 8.74 -7.19
CA TYR A 62 17.00 9.71 -7.65
C TYR A 62 16.68 10.64 -6.48
N GLU A 63 17.37 11.79 -6.43
CA GLU A 63 17.12 12.85 -5.44
C GLU A 63 15.75 13.53 -5.63
N ASP A 64 15.15 13.37 -6.82
CA ASP A 64 13.82 13.91 -7.11
C ASP A 64 12.73 13.04 -6.49
N ALA A 65 11.73 13.70 -5.92
CA ALA A 65 10.63 13.07 -5.23
C ALA A 65 9.97 12.00 -6.13
N VAL A 66 10.11 10.73 -5.79
CA VAL A 66 9.50 9.58 -6.49
C VAL A 66 8.00 9.79 -6.72
N ILE A 67 7.34 10.52 -5.81
CA ILE A 67 5.93 10.88 -5.86
C ILE A 67 5.57 11.77 -7.07
N SER A 68 6.54 12.49 -7.65
CA SER A 68 6.32 13.33 -8.83
C SER A 68 6.26 12.54 -10.15
N ASP A 69 6.64 11.27 -10.13
CA ASP A 69 6.50 10.39 -11.29
C ASP A 69 5.01 10.13 -11.58
N PRO A 70 4.54 10.35 -12.82
CA PRO A 70 3.13 10.15 -13.20
C PRO A 70 2.62 8.73 -12.95
N PHE A 71 3.48 7.71 -13.02
CA PHE A 71 3.12 6.33 -12.75
C PHE A 71 2.73 6.15 -11.27
N TYR A 72 3.60 6.58 -10.36
CA TYR A 72 3.31 6.53 -8.91
C TYR A 72 2.12 7.41 -8.54
N GLY A 73 2.01 8.59 -9.13
CA GLY A 73 0.91 9.51 -8.87
C GLY A 73 -0.46 8.89 -9.18
N LYS A 74 -0.59 8.16 -10.29
CA LYS A 74 -1.82 7.43 -10.64
C LYS A 74 -2.14 6.30 -9.67
N ILE A 75 -1.15 5.48 -9.32
CA ILE A 75 -1.32 4.36 -8.36
C ILE A 75 -1.76 4.91 -7.01
N ILE A 76 -1.09 5.93 -6.49
CA ILE A 76 -1.43 6.58 -5.22
C ILE A 76 -2.87 7.09 -5.24
N GLY A 77 -3.28 7.77 -6.32
CA GLY A 77 -4.64 8.29 -6.46
C GLY A 77 -5.72 7.19 -6.44
N PHE A 78 -5.51 6.09 -7.15
CA PHE A 78 -6.44 4.95 -7.11
C PHE A 78 -6.51 4.29 -5.74
N ILE A 79 -5.38 4.10 -5.08
CA ILE A 79 -5.33 3.49 -3.74
C ILE A 79 -6.02 4.41 -2.74
N GLU A 80 -5.72 5.73 -2.77
CA GLU A 80 -6.35 6.72 -1.88
C GLU A 80 -7.87 6.69 -2.01
N GLU A 81 -8.39 6.77 -3.23
CA GLU A 81 -9.83 6.76 -3.47
C GLU A 81 -10.48 5.50 -2.88
N LYS A 82 -9.91 4.32 -3.13
CA LYS A 82 -10.45 3.05 -2.64
C LYS A 82 -10.39 2.93 -1.12
N LEU A 83 -9.29 3.35 -0.50
CA LEU A 83 -9.15 3.34 0.94
C LEU A 83 -10.09 4.33 1.61
N ARG A 84 -10.21 5.56 1.09
CA ARG A 84 -11.10 6.60 1.61
C ARG A 84 -12.58 6.19 1.56
N ILE A 85 -13.04 5.58 0.45
CA ILE A 85 -14.41 5.06 0.35
C ILE A 85 -14.69 3.98 1.42
N ASN A 86 -13.68 3.21 1.80
CA ASN A 86 -13.77 2.18 2.83
C ASN A 86 -13.44 2.71 4.26
N GLY A 87 -13.32 4.03 4.44
CA GLY A 87 -13.08 4.65 5.74
C GLY A 87 -11.66 4.48 6.28
N TYR A 88 -10.68 4.29 5.38
CA TYR A 88 -9.25 4.24 5.72
C TYR A 88 -8.54 5.51 5.27
N TYR A 89 -7.44 5.81 5.94
CA TYR A 89 -6.52 6.90 5.60
C TYR A 89 -5.17 6.35 5.16
N ILE A 90 -4.46 7.10 4.34
CA ILE A 90 -3.11 6.74 3.90
C ILE A 90 -2.07 7.53 4.68
N MET A 91 -1.05 6.85 5.16
CA MET A 91 0.24 7.44 5.50
C MET A 91 1.21 7.15 4.37
N LEU A 92 1.54 8.17 3.59
CA LEU A 92 2.42 8.08 2.43
C LEU A 92 3.82 8.57 2.78
N TYR A 93 4.84 7.76 2.50
CA TYR A 93 6.25 8.14 2.59
C TYR A 93 7.13 7.23 1.73
N SER A 94 8.40 7.62 1.55
CA SER A 94 9.39 6.83 0.82
C SER A 94 10.58 6.51 1.71
N THR A 95 11.08 5.26 1.62
CA THR A 95 12.26 4.80 2.33
C THR A 95 12.85 3.56 1.66
N ASP A 96 14.13 3.30 1.88
CA ASP A 96 14.81 2.04 1.55
C ASP A 96 15.05 1.15 2.79
N ASP A 97 14.68 1.63 4.00
CA ASP A 97 14.90 0.93 5.27
C ASP A 97 13.62 0.23 5.79
N VAL A 98 13.60 -1.10 5.69
CA VAL A 98 12.51 -1.94 6.25
C VAL A 98 12.31 -1.73 7.74
N ASN A 99 13.36 -1.40 8.51
CA ASN A 99 13.24 -1.15 9.94
C ASN A 99 12.57 0.20 10.22
N GLU A 100 12.70 1.17 9.33
CA GLU A 100 11.93 2.42 9.39
C GLU A 100 10.45 2.14 9.19
N VAL A 101 10.09 1.29 8.20
CA VAL A 101 8.70 0.85 8.01
C VAL A 101 8.15 0.22 9.28
N PHE A 102 8.90 -0.71 9.89
CA PHE A 102 8.50 -1.35 11.14
C PHE A 102 8.27 -0.32 12.26
N ARG A 103 9.22 0.59 12.49
CA ARG A 103 9.09 1.62 13.54
C ARG A 103 7.87 2.51 13.32
N THR A 104 7.63 2.92 12.08
CA THR A 104 6.50 3.78 11.71
C THR A 104 5.17 3.06 11.93
N VAL A 105 5.05 1.80 11.48
CA VAL A 105 3.84 1.00 11.66
C VAL A 105 3.50 0.80 13.14
N MET A 106 4.52 0.53 13.97
CA MET A 106 4.33 0.36 15.41
C MET A 106 3.99 1.67 16.12
N ALA A 107 4.68 2.76 15.79
CA ALA A 107 4.48 4.08 16.43
C ALA A 107 3.08 4.64 16.16
N TRP A 108 2.55 4.44 14.98
CA TRP A 108 1.24 4.96 14.55
C TRP A 108 0.12 3.91 14.62
N ASN A 109 0.42 2.71 15.10
CA ASN A 109 -0.51 1.56 15.13
C ASN A 109 -1.21 1.32 13.78
N ILE A 110 -0.48 1.40 12.69
CA ILE A 110 -0.98 1.24 11.32
C ILE A 110 -1.54 -0.16 11.12
N ASP A 111 -2.67 -0.30 10.41
CA ASP A 111 -3.41 -1.56 10.26
C ASP A 111 -2.81 -2.49 9.19
N GLY A 112 -2.08 -1.94 8.20
CA GLY A 112 -1.44 -2.72 7.15
C GLY A 112 -0.51 -1.87 6.29
N VAL A 113 0.26 -2.52 5.44
CA VAL A 113 1.27 -1.90 4.58
C VAL A 113 1.01 -2.26 3.12
N ILE A 114 1.07 -1.27 2.24
CA ILE A 114 1.20 -1.44 0.80
C ILE A 114 2.61 -0.99 0.43
N ALA A 115 3.45 -1.93 0.03
CA ALA A 115 4.85 -1.71 -0.34
C ALA A 115 4.98 -1.62 -1.86
N LEU A 116 5.45 -0.49 -2.37
CA LEU A 116 5.56 -0.21 -3.80
C LEU A 116 7.02 -0.26 -4.26
N SER A 117 7.31 -1.12 -5.25
CA SER A 117 8.64 -1.29 -5.86
C SER A 117 9.75 -1.78 -4.92
N PHE A 118 9.40 -2.49 -3.87
CA PHE A 118 10.36 -3.18 -2.99
C PHE A 118 10.78 -4.54 -3.55
N SER A 119 11.92 -5.08 -3.09
CA SER A 119 12.24 -6.47 -3.36
C SER A 119 11.26 -7.41 -2.63
N ARG A 120 11.04 -8.61 -3.18
CA ARG A 120 10.22 -9.64 -2.51
C ARG A 120 10.79 -10.02 -1.14
N ASN A 121 12.12 -10.05 -1.01
CA ASN A 121 12.77 -10.32 0.28
C ASN A 121 12.46 -9.23 1.30
N ASP A 122 12.47 -7.95 0.92
CA ASP A 122 12.13 -6.86 1.83
C ASP A 122 10.65 -6.89 2.24
N CYS A 123 9.75 -7.22 1.31
CA CYS A 123 8.32 -7.40 1.61
C CYS A 123 8.10 -8.54 2.61
N ASN A 124 8.79 -9.67 2.44
CA ASN A 124 8.73 -10.80 3.37
C ASN A 124 9.29 -10.44 4.75
N LYS A 125 10.40 -9.70 4.77
CA LYS A 125 10.98 -9.17 6.01
C LYS A 125 10.03 -8.19 6.71
N MET A 126 9.37 -7.29 5.96
CA MET A 126 8.33 -6.42 6.52
C MET A 126 7.23 -7.23 7.19
N TRP A 127 6.67 -8.22 6.49
CA TRP A 127 5.62 -9.05 7.02
C TRP A 127 6.05 -9.78 8.29
N SER A 128 7.24 -10.38 8.30
CA SER A 128 7.76 -11.13 9.46
C SER A 128 8.02 -10.26 10.68
N LEU A 129 8.36 -8.98 10.50
CA LEU A 129 8.59 -8.03 11.59
C LEU A 129 7.31 -7.39 12.10
N ILE A 130 6.39 -7.07 11.20
CA ILE A 130 5.22 -6.25 11.50
C ILE A 130 4.05 -7.09 12.02
N HIS A 131 3.92 -8.34 11.59
CA HIS A 131 2.81 -9.25 11.90
C HIS A 131 1.42 -8.66 11.57
N LYS A 132 1.36 -7.81 10.54
CA LYS A 132 0.13 -7.23 9.98
C LYS A 132 0.10 -7.50 8.47
N PRO A 133 -1.05 -7.31 7.80
CA PRO A 133 -1.13 -7.49 6.36
C PRO A 133 -0.11 -6.64 5.61
N VAL A 134 0.64 -7.27 4.71
CA VAL A 134 1.55 -6.61 3.77
C VAL A 134 1.14 -7.04 2.37
N ILE A 135 0.91 -6.08 1.50
CA ILE A 135 0.69 -6.27 0.06
C ILE A 135 1.81 -5.55 -0.67
N SER A 136 2.36 -6.18 -1.70
CA SER A 136 3.35 -5.50 -2.56
C SER A 136 2.76 -5.17 -3.93
N ILE A 137 3.23 -4.08 -4.51
CA ILE A 137 2.96 -3.70 -5.90
C ILE A 137 4.30 -3.61 -6.61
N ASP A 138 4.40 -4.28 -7.76
CA ASP A 138 5.63 -4.38 -8.57
C ASP A 138 6.86 -4.81 -7.74
N ALA A 139 6.67 -5.78 -6.85
CA ALA A 139 7.79 -6.37 -6.13
C ALA A 139 8.63 -7.23 -7.06
N TYR A 140 9.93 -7.06 -6.99
CA TYR A 140 10.90 -7.72 -7.86
C TYR A 140 11.74 -8.76 -7.12
N GLY A 141 12.44 -9.59 -7.92
CA GLY A 141 13.28 -10.66 -7.43
C GLY A 141 12.53 -11.94 -7.10
N ILE A 142 13.26 -12.97 -6.72
CA ILE A 142 12.74 -14.28 -6.35
C ILE A 142 12.58 -14.30 -4.83
N SER A 143 11.45 -14.78 -4.36
CA SER A 143 11.28 -15.15 -2.95
C SER A 143 11.45 -16.65 -2.82
N HIS A 144 12.26 -17.07 -1.85
CA HIS A 144 12.41 -18.48 -1.48
C HIS A 144 11.52 -18.86 -0.30
N ASP A 145 10.85 -17.88 0.30
CA ASP A 145 10.00 -18.09 1.47
C ASP A 145 8.54 -18.14 1.07
N ASP A 146 7.82 -19.11 1.61
CA ASP A 146 6.37 -19.27 1.50
C ASP A 146 5.67 -18.26 2.44
N THR A 147 5.81 -16.97 2.14
CA THR A 147 5.17 -15.91 2.93
C THR A 147 3.83 -15.53 2.33
N PRO A 148 2.84 -15.14 3.16
CA PRO A 148 1.52 -14.73 2.68
C PRO A 148 1.50 -13.31 2.10
N VAL A 149 2.64 -12.77 1.66
CA VAL A 149 2.69 -11.46 1.00
C VAL A 149 2.20 -11.60 -0.43
N THR A 150 1.04 -11.00 -0.70
CA THR A 150 0.49 -10.95 -2.06
C THR A 150 1.18 -9.85 -2.85
N ASN A 151 1.74 -10.20 -4.02
CA ASN A 151 2.26 -9.23 -4.98
C ASN A 151 1.24 -8.99 -6.11
N ILE A 152 1.05 -7.73 -6.43
CA ILE A 152 0.26 -7.27 -7.58
C ILE A 152 1.23 -6.61 -8.54
N GLY A 153 1.28 -7.07 -9.79
CA GLY A 153 2.20 -6.54 -10.79
C GLY A 153 1.89 -7.05 -12.19
N LEU A 154 2.65 -6.58 -13.16
CA LEU A 154 2.58 -7.05 -14.53
C LEU A 154 3.44 -8.31 -14.71
N ASP A 155 3.14 -9.09 -15.74
CA ASP A 155 4.04 -10.12 -16.23
C ASP A 155 5.11 -9.49 -17.12
N ASP A 156 6.11 -8.91 -16.46
CA ASP A 156 7.19 -8.16 -17.12
C ASP A 156 8.07 -9.05 -18.01
N PHE A 157 8.21 -10.34 -17.67
CA PHE A 157 8.98 -11.28 -18.48
C PHE A 157 8.27 -11.52 -19.80
N THR A 158 7.01 -11.93 -19.77
CA THR A 158 6.20 -12.13 -20.98
C THR A 158 6.07 -10.83 -21.78
N GLY A 159 5.91 -9.69 -21.12
CA GLY A 159 5.87 -8.39 -21.79
C GLY A 159 7.16 -8.08 -22.57
N GLY A 160 8.32 -8.41 -22.00
CA GLY A 160 9.62 -8.29 -22.67
C GLY A 160 9.76 -9.23 -23.87
N SER A 161 9.35 -10.49 -23.71
CA SER A 161 9.37 -11.50 -24.77
C SER A 161 8.51 -11.10 -25.96
N LEU A 162 7.25 -10.77 -25.71
CA LEU A 162 6.29 -10.36 -26.74
C LEU A 162 6.77 -9.13 -27.53
N MET A 163 7.40 -8.17 -26.85
CA MET A 163 7.95 -6.99 -27.53
C MET A 163 9.11 -7.38 -28.46
N ALA A 164 9.99 -8.25 -28.02
CA ALA A 164 11.11 -8.73 -28.83
C ALA A 164 10.63 -9.58 -30.02
N GLU A 165 9.69 -10.49 -29.80
CA GLU A 165 9.05 -11.29 -30.87
C GLU A 165 8.44 -10.38 -31.96
N TYR A 166 7.70 -9.35 -31.54
CA TYR A 166 7.12 -8.37 -32.47
C TYR A 166 8.19 -7.67 -33.34
N PHE A 167 9.33 -7.26 -32.75
CA PHE A 167 10.40 -6.67 -33.53
C PHE A 167 11.05 -7.67 -34.50
N LEU A 168 11.21 -8.94 -34.12
CA LEU A 168 11.73 -9.99 -34.99
C LEU A 168 10.75 -10.25 -36.16
N GLU A 169 9.45 -10.31 -35.91
CA GLU A 169 8.42 -10.43 -36.95
C GLU A 169 8.46 -9.25 -37.93
N CYS A 170 8.76 -8.05 -37.45
CA CYS A 170 8.99 -6.87 -38.28
C CYS A 170 10.33 -6.90 -39.08
N GLY A 171 11.15 -7.91 -38.87
CA GLY A 171 12.42 -8.09 -39.59
C GLY A 171 13.62 -7.37 -38.98
N TYR A 172 13.49 -6.84 -37.77
CA TYR A 172 14.62 -6.22 -37.06
C TYR A 172 15.55 -7.29 -36.48
N GLN A 173 16.85 -7.14 -36.74
CA GLN A 173 17.89 -8.05 -36.26
C GLN A 173 18.69 -7.49 -35.09
N ASN A 174 18.59 -6.21 -34.85
CA ASN A 174 19.29 -5.52 -33.75
C ASN A 174 18.32 -4.65 -33.00
N ILE A 175 18.20 -4.87 -31.67
CA ILE A 175 17.32 -4.12 -30.78
C ILE A 175 18.15 -3.57 -29.64
N PHE A 176 17.90 -2.30 -29.30
CA PHE A 176 18.45 -1.67 -28.11
C PHE A 176 17.39 -1.61 -27.02
N VAL A 177 17.68 -2.19 -25.84
CA VAL A 177 16.87 -2.07 -24.66
C VAL A 177 17.45 -1.00 -23.76
N CYS A 178 16.70 0.08 -23.55
CA CYS A 178 17.05 1.14 -22.61
C CYS A 178 16.30 0.93 -21.29
N ALA A 179 17.04 0.88 -20.20
CA ALA A 179 16.50 0.71 -18.87
C ALA A 179 17.18 1.67 -17.90
N THR A 180 16.50 2.04 -16.83
CA THR A 180 17.06 2.89 -15.77
C THR A 180 17.87 2.10 -14.76
N THR A 181 17.58 0.81 -14.62
CA THR A 181 18.24 -0.10 -13.68
C THR A 181 18.57 -1.44 -14.34
N ASP A 182 19.55 -2.15 -13.77
CA ASP A 182 19.92 -3.51 -14.15
C ASP A 182 19.30 -4.58 -13.22
N TYR A 183 18.31 -4.20 -12.46
CA TYR A 183 17.56 -5.05 -11.54
C TYR A 183 16.05 -4.73 -11.59
N GLY A 184 15.27 -5.47 -10.83
CA GLY A 184 13.84 -5.24 -10.72
C GLY A 184 13.06 -5.61 -11.99
N VAL A 185 12.04 -4.83 -12.28
CA VAL A 185 11.15 -5.03 -13.44
C VAL A 185 11.91 -4.85 -14.76
N ASP A 186 12.83 -3.89 -14.84
CA ASP A 186 13.65 -3.67 -16.03
C ASP A 186 14.50 -4.89 -16.40
N GLN A 187 15.14 -5.51 -15.39
CA GLN A 187 15.89 -6.75 -15.60
C GLN A 187 14.98 -7.89 -16.04
N THR A 188 13.76 -7.97 -15.50
CA THR A 188 12.82 -9.02 -15.85
C THR A 188 12.36 -8.89 -17.31
N ARG A 189 12.03 -7.67 -17.76
CA ARG A 189 11.71 -7.36 -19.16
C ARG A 189 12.88 -7.68 -20.08
N TRP A 190 14.09 -7.30 -19.68
CA TRP A 190 15.32 -7.63 -20.44
C TRP A 190 15.51 -9.13 -20.61
N LYS A 191 15.31 -9.92 -19.54
CA LYS A 191 15.42 -11.38 -19.61
C LYS A 191 14.42 -11.98 -20.58
N GLY A 192 13.17 -11.53 -20.54
CA GLY A 192 12.15 -11.96 -21.50
C GLY A 192 12.50 -11.60 -22.94
N ALA A 193 12.93 -10.36 -23.18
CA ALA A 193 13.37 -9.94 -24.49
C ALA A 193 14.57 -10.75 -25.00
N LYS A 194 15.55 -11.03 -24.15
CA LYS A 194 16.72 -11.81 -24.51
C LYS A 194 16.35 -13.24 -24.92
N GLU A 195 15.46 -13.91 -24.15
CA GLU A 195 15.04 -15.29 -24.44
C GLU A 195 14.34 -15.41 -25.80
N ALA A 196 13.64 -14.38 -26.26
CA ALA A 196 13.01 -14.37 -27.56
C ALA A 196 14.01 -14.18 -28.72
N PHE A 197 15.25 -13.71 -28.46
CA PHE A 197 16.34 -13.55 -29.44
C PHE A 197 17.28 -14.75 -29.53
N ASP A 198 17.34 -15.57 -28.48
CA ASP A 198 18.20 -16.76 -28.42
C ASP A 198 17.53 -17.98 -29.08
#